data_bfc1784a86aaa16059d233305e464af8
#
_entry.id   bfc1784a86aaa16059d233305e464af8
#
_cell.length_a   1.000
_cell.length_b   1.000
_cell.length_c   1.000
_cell.angle_alpha   90.00
_cell.angle_beta   90.00
_cell.angle_gamma   90.00
#
_symmetry.space_group_name_H-M   'P 1'
#
loop_
_entity.id
_entity.type
_entity.pdbx_description
1 polymer ?
#
loop_
_entity_poly.entity_id
_entity_poly.type
_entity_poly.pdbx_seq_one_letter_code
_entity_poly.pdbx_strand_id
1 'polypeptide(L)'
;VRRARGLLILYCLVVLLGGTTAATAGEGAGGEGAGVARGDWPSWQGDPAGSRYSRAEHRITPGTVRRLRLKWAFAYPKTGAWAKSQPAVVGDDVFFGGPDHVFYAVDARTGKEKWRFDLGPGGPSPKDGVAFNGATGAAVADGKVFFGDSRGYVYALDQHTGKPIWSVHTETHPRGWHTSSPLYYRGRIYIGASSAEHGGDKDYPCCTFRGHIDSLDAATGALVWRRYTMPEPRAVGTWPSGATRYEPSGAGVWGSPVVDESTGTIYIGTGQNYSGNGGDVDTLFALDAVSGAVRWKQQVTDVDSWRDLCNFPDGEGYCPGLKDNTALDFDLGSTPNLFPVHGRLLVGVGQKSGVYHAFDARNGKVRWRRQLSVPSPLGGATGIQWGASYDGTHLYAATYYANPGTLNALDPATGKVVWTTPNPADGCTRGGAAQYPEQCVLAHTPAVTSSPGLVYEGSTDGKMRIYSARTGAVLWEYDTIRDFAGANGIVGRGGSIAGNGGAVVANGRLYIQTGYEPMYPSDRGNVLLAFDLP
;
A
#
# COMPACT_ATOMS: atom_id res chain seq x y z
N VAL A 1 -84.04 -15.76 -9.06
CA VAL A 1 -85.04 -14.74 -8.79
C VAL A 1 -84.36 -13.39 -8.55
N ARG A 2 -84.72 -12.45 -9.47
CA ARG A 2 -84.61 -10.97 -9.42
C ARG A 2 -83.18 -10.32 -9.44
N ARG A 3 -82.76 -9.74 -10.61
CA ARG A 3 -82.97 -8.37 -11.16
C ARG A 3 -82.03 -7.36 -10.47
N ALA A 4 -80.97 -6.84 -11.11
CA ALA A 4 -80.89 -5.82 -12.16
C ALA A 4 -81.13 -4.38 -11.66
N ARG A 5 -80.09 -3.51 -11.85
CA ARG A 5 -80.06 -2.08 -12.24
C ARG A 5 -78.63 -1.58 -12.01
N GLY A 6 -77.78 -1.17 -12.87
CA GLY A 6 -77.92 -0.31 -14.03
C GLY A 6 -77.58 1.14 -13.64
N LEU A 7 -76.31 1.62 -13.77
CA LEU A 7 -76.05 3.06 -13.89
C LEU A 7 -74.86 3.30 -14.82
N LEU A 8 -75.15 3.91 -15.94
CA LEU A 8 -74.19 4.50 -16.88
C LEU A 8 -73.54 5.71 -16.23
N ILE A 9 -72.21 5.83 -16.34
CA ILE A 9 -71.51 7.13 -16.22
C ILE A 9 -70.55 7.29 -17.38
N LEU A 10 -70.65 8.44 -17.98
CA LEU A 10 -70.10 9.00 -19.19
C LEU A 10 -68.58 9.00 -19.23
N TYR A 11 -67.97 8.61 -20.36
CA TYR A 11 -66.57 8.80 -20.69
C TYR A 11 -66.34 10.22 -21.19
N CYS A 12 -65.50 10.98 -20.50
CA CYS A 12 -64.78 12.14 -21.07
C CYS A 12 -63.40 11.71 -21.53
N LEU A 13 -63.15 11.68 -22.85
CA LEU A 13 -61.86 11.53 -23.46
C LEU A 13 -61.08 12.85 -23.28
N VAL A 14 -59.94 12.79 -22.54
CA VAL A 14 -58.90 13.82 -22.63
C VAL A 14 -57.71 13.19 -23.32
N VAL A 15 -57.43 13.64 -24.53
CA VAL A 15 -56.24 13.32 -25.30
C VAL A 15 -55.11 14.18 -24.74
N LEU A 16 -54.17 13.55 -24.03
CA LEU A 16 -52.89 14.17 -23.67
C LEU A 16 -51.81 13.62 -24.61
N LEU A 17 -51.25 14.49 -25.42
CA LEU A 17 -50.04 14.27 -26.22
C LEU A 17 -48.85 13.99 -25.29
N GLY A 18 -48.42 12.74 -25.26
CA GLY A 18 -47.24 12.32 -24.55
C GLY A 18 -45.96 12.59 -25.35
N GLY A 19 -45.18 13.58 -24.93
CA GLY A 19 -43.83 13.73 -25.37
C GLY A 19 -42.95 12.66 -24.73
N THR A 20 -42.32 11.82 -25.54
CA THR A 20 -41.30 10.86 -25.10
C THR A 20 -40.02 11.60 -24.77
N THR A 21 -39.76 11.84 -23.50
CA THR A 21 -38.42 12.17 -23.02
C THR A 21 -37.66 10.87 -22.81
N ALA A 22 -36.60 10.66 -23.58
CA ALA A 22 -35.63 9.60 -23.35
C ALA A 22 -34.99 9.80 -21.98
N ALA A 23 -35.21 8.87 -21.07
CA ALA A 23 -34.46 8.81 -19.80
C ALA A 23 -33.04 8.39 -20.12
N THR A 24 -32.10 9.35 -20.04
CA THR A 24 -30.67 9.04 -19.91
C THR A 24 -30.47 8.29 -18.61
N ALA A 25 -29.92 7.08 -18.68
CA ALA A 25 -29.48 6.33 -17.53
C ALA A 25 -28.49 7.19 -16.73
N GLY A 26 -28.90 7.63 -15.56
CA GLY A 26 -28.03 8.32 -14.63
C GLY A 26 -26.92 7.36 -14.19
N GLU A 27 -25.66 7.75 -14.44
CA GLU A 27 -24.51 7.17 -13.79
C GLU A 27 -24.72 7.24 -12.27
N GLY A 28 -24.72 6.08 -11.62
CA GLY A 28 -24.84 6.00 -10.17
C GLY A 28 -23.74 6.80 -9.52
N ALA A 29 -24.09 7.89 -8.86
CA ALA A 29 -23.20 8.65 -7.99
C ALA A 29 -22.81 7.74 -6.82
N GLY A 30 -21.63 7.10 -6.91
CA GLY A 30 -20.92 6.58 -5.75
C GLY A 30 -20.72 7.76 -4.80
N GLY A 31 -21.12 7.61 -3.53
CA GLY A 31 -21.03 8.65 -2.54
C GLY A 31 -19.59 9.11 -2.36
N GLU A 32 -19.22 10.21 -3.02
CA GLU A 32 -18.00 10.93 -2.72
C GLU A 32 -18.14 11.47 -1.30
N GLY A 33 -17.27 11.04 -0.37
CA GLY A 33 -17.16 11.66 0.94
C GLY A 33 -16.99 13.17 0.74
N ALA A 34 -17.78 13.97 1.45
CA ALA A 34 -17.81 15.40 1.27
C ALA A 34 -16.39 15.99 1.43
N GLY A 35 -15.81 16.49 0.35
CA GLY A 35 -14.53 17.21 0.36
C GLY A 35 -13.43 16.70 -0.58
N VAL A 36 -13.57 15.53 -1.22
CA VAL A 36 -12.56 15.01 -2.18
C VAL A 36 -12.99 15.35 -3.61
N ALA A 37 -12.17 16.14 -4.30
CA ALA A 37 -12.45 16.56 -5.68
C ALA A 37 -11.89 15.56 -6.71
N ARG A 38 -12.41 15.64 -7.95
CA ARG A 38 -11.79 14.91 -9.07
C ARG A 38 -10.34 15.37 -9.23
N GLY A 39 -9.42 14.40 -9.27
CA GLY A 39 -7.98 14.65 -9.41
C GLY A 39 -7.20 14.59 -8.11
N ASP A 40 -7.85 14.52 -6.96
CA ASP A 40 -7.20 14.28 -5.67
C ASP A 40 -6.68 12.84 -5.55
N TRP A 41 -5.75 12.65 -4.61
CA TRP A 41 -5.21 11.34 -4.21
C TRP A 41 -5.30 11.21 -2.68
N PRO A 42 -6.49 10.89 -2.14
CA PRO A 42 -6.77 11.05 -0.70
C PRO A 42 -6.20 9.96 0.19
N SER A 43 -5.67 8.86 -0.37
CA SER A 43 -5.19 7.72 0.41
C SER A 43 -4.06 6.98 -0.28
N TRP A 44 -3.43 6.03 0.42
CA TRP A 44 -2.43 5.12 -0.15
C TRP A 44 -2.93 4.44 -1.44
N GLN A 45 -4.14 3.95 -1.40
CA GLN A 45 -4.75 3.18 -2.49
C GLN A 45 -5.08 4.03 -3.72
N GLY A 46 -5.13 5.36 -3.57
CA GLY A 46 -5.64 6.31 -4.55
C GLY A 46 -7.16 6.38 -4.53
N ASP A 47 -7.80 5.23 -4.62
CA ASP A 47 -9.25 5.06 -4.48
C ASP A 47 -9.60 3.85 -3.59
N PRO A 48 -10.86 3.68 -3.15
CA PRO A 48 -11.27 2.57 -2.28
C PRO A 48 -11.02 1.17 -2.88
N ALA A 49 -11.04 1.04 -4.20
CA ALA A 49 -10.80 -0.22 -4.92
C ALA A 49 -9.31 -0.56 -5.06
N GLY A 50 -8.42 0.33 -4.70
CA GLY A 50 -6.98 0.13 -4.81
C GLY A 50 -6.47 0.19 -6.25
N SER A 51 -7.14 0.93 -7.14
CA SER A 51 -6.73 0.99 -8.54
C SER A 51 -5.37 1.64 -8.75
N ARG A 52 -4.96 2.54 -7.87
CA ARG A 52 -3.77 3.38 -8.00
C ARG A 52 -3.68 4.05 -9.38
N TYR A 53 -4.84 4.43 -9.90
CA TYR A 53 -5.01 5.04 -11.20
C TYR A 53 -5.54 6.47 -11.09
N SER A 54 -4.73 7.46 -11.42
CA SER A 54 -5.13 8.87 -11.48
C SER A 54 -5.97 9.13 -12.74
N ARG A 55 -7.21 8.65 -12.70
CA ARG A 55 -8.14 8.67 -13.85
C ARG A 55 -8.42 10.08 -14.38
N ALA A 56 -8.45 11.06 -13.50
CA ALA A 56 -8.74 12.46 -13.85
C ALA A 56 -7.52 13.24 -14.37
N GLU A 57 -6.32 12.63 -14.36
CA GLU A 57 -5.12 13.30 -14.86
C GLU A 57 -5.18 13.49 -16.38
N HIS A 58 -5.06 14.72 -16.82
CA HIS A 58 -5.12 15.08 -18.23
C HIS A 58 -4.05 16.08 -18.66
N ARG A 59 -3.24 16.61 -17.73
CA ARG A 59 -2.12 17.51 -18.01
C ARG A 59 -0.84 16.74 -18.30
N ILE A 60 -0.51 15.75 -17.45
CA ILE A 60 0.63 14.86 -17.64
C ILE A 60 0.20 13.70 -18.56
N THR A 61 0.57 13.81 -19.82
CA THR A 61 0.18 12.88 -20.88
C THR A 61 1.42 12.35 -21.62
N PRO A 62 1.31 11.32 -22.44
CA PRO A 62 2.44 10.90 -23.30
C PRO A 62 3.03 12.02 -24.15
N GLY A 63 2.23 13.01 -24.54
CA GLY A 63 2.67 14.17 -25.32
C GLY A 63 3.36 15.27 -24.50
N THR A 64 3.08 15.38 -23.21
CA THR A 64 3.57 16.46 -22.35
C THR A 64 4.63 16.01 -21.34
N VAL A 65 4.70 14.71 -21.02
CA VAL A 65 5.52 14.17 -19.94
C VAL A 65 7.00 14.55 -19.99
N ARG A 66 7.58 14.71 -21.20
CA ARG A 66 8.98 15.15 -21.37
C ARG A 66 9.23 16.59 -20.89
N ARG A 67 8.18 17.35 -20.66
CA ARG A 67 8.24 18.73 -20.16
C ARG A 67 8.19 18.83 -18.64
N LEU A 68 7.95 17.72 -17.92
CA LEU A 68 7.95 17.71 -16.46
C LEU A 68 9.27 18.25 -15.91
N ARG A 69 9.17 19.16 -14.93
CA ARG A 69 10.29 19.77 -14.23
C ARG A 69 10.04 19.75 -12.73
N LEU A 70 11.13 19.64 -11.97
CA LEU A 70 11.06 19.82 -10.52
C LEU A 70 10.47 21.19 -10.21
N LYS A 71 9.41 21.22 -9.43
CA LYS A 71 8.72 22.42 -8.98
C LYS A 71 9.22 22.87 -7.62
N TRP A 72 9.28 21.93 -6.68
CA TRP A 72 9.81 22.15 -5.36
C TRP A 72 10.30 20.82 -4.74
N ALA A 73 11.14 20.95 -3.73
CA ALA A 73 11.50 19.88 -2.82
C ALA A 73 11.13 20.28 -1.40
N PHE A 74 10.76 19.31 -0.56
CA PHE A 74 10.65 19.47 0.89
C PHE A 74 11.66 18.54 1.55
N ALA A 75 12.57 19.09 2.34
CA ALA A 75 13.62 18.32 2.97
C ALA A 75 13.31 18.07 4.45
N TYR A 76 13.47 16.82 4.88
CA TYR A 76 13.39 16.47 6.31
C TYR A 76 14.72 16.73 7.00
N PRO A 77 14.75 16.98 8.31
CA PRO A 77 15.97 16.89 9.09
C PRO A 77 16.62 15.51 8.94
N LYS A 78 17.95 15.46 8.94
CA LYS A 78 18.69 14.20 8.87
C LYS A 78 18.52 13.43 10.18
N THR A 79 17.89 12.26 10.14
CA THR A 79 17.60 11.45 11.32
C THR A 79 18.23 10.05 11.27
N GLY A 80 18.81 9.65 10.15
CA GLY A 80 19.24 8.27 9.91
C GLY A 80 18.10 7.27 9.73
N ALA A 81 16.84 7.69 9.90
CA ALA A 81 15.64 6.90 9.64
C ALA A 81 15.20 7.02 8.17
N TRP A 82 14.25 6.18 7.76
CA TRP A 82 13.80 6.08 6.37
C TRP A 82 12.50 6.83 6.12
N ALA A 83 12.41 7.52 5.00
CA ALA A 83 11.20 8.18 4.54
C ALA A 83 10.28 7.14 3.87
N LYS A 84 9.25 6.66 4.57
CA LYS A 84 8.37 5.57 4.09
C LYS A 84 6.89 5.95 3.87
N SER A 85 6.49 7.16 4.25
CA SER A 85 5.11 7.61 4.07
C SER A 85 4.85 8.03 2.62
N GLN A 86 3.83 7.46 1.97
CA GLN A 86 3.35 7.98 0.71
C GLN A 86 2.50 9.23 0.96
N PRO A 87 2.66 10.33 0.19
CA PRO A 87 1.83 11.51 0.36
C PRO A 87 0.37 11.23 -0.05
N ALA A 88 -0.57 11.84 0.69
CA ALA A 88 -1.95 12.04 0.25
C ALA A 88 -2.09 13.49 -0.23
N VAL A 89 -2.87 13.71 -1.30
CA VAL A 89 -3.08 15.04 -1.90
C VAL A 89 -4.57 15.31 -2.01
N VAL A 90 -5.03 16.37 -1.35
CA VAL A 90 -6.44 16.80 -1.38
C VAL A 90 -6.50 18.31 -1.57
N GLY A 91 -7.07 18.75 -2.67
CA GLY A 91 -7.07 20.16 -3.07
C GLY A 91 -5.64 20.70 -3.22
N ASP A 92 -5.34 21.77 -2.48
CA ASP A 92 -4.01 22.42 -2.42
C ASP A 92 -3.16 21.94 -1.24
N ASP A 93 -3.47 20.79 -0.63
CA ASP A 93 -2.76 20.25 0.52
C ASP A 93 -2.08 18.91 0.19
N VAL A 94 -0.85 18.75 0.67
CA VAL A 94 -0.09 17.48 0.60
C VAL A 94 0.24 17.04 2.02
N PHE A 95 -0.18 15.84 2.40
CA PHE A 95 -0.06 15.27 3.74
C PHE A 95 0.89 14.08 3.73
N PHE A 96 1.88 14.04 4.61
CA PHE A 96 2.87 12.95 4.67
C PHE A 96 3.61 12.92 6.00
N GLY A 97 4.08 11.74 6.37
CA GLY A 97 4.98 11.55 7.51
C GLY A 97 6.45 11.66 7.11
N GLY A 98 7.23 12.33 7.93
CA GLY A 98 8.67 12.39 7.81
C GLY A 98 9.39 11.27 8.59
N PRO A 99 10.67 11.01 8.25
CA PRO A 99 11.51 10.09 9.02
C PRO A 99 11.96 10.66 10.36
N ASP A 100 11.66 11.91 10.62
CA ASP A 100 11.95 12.68 11.83
C ASP A 100 10.84 12.64 12.88
N HIS A 101 9.89 11.70 12.75
CA HIS A 101 8.70 11.53 13.61
C HIS A 101 7.73 12.71 13.59
N VAL A 102 7.72 13.46 12.50
CA VAL A 102 6.79 14.56 12.30
C VAL A 102 5.86 14.24 11.14
N PHE A 103 4.58 14.52 11.32
CA PHE A 103 3.59 14.49 10.25
C PHE A 103 3.37 15.90 9.74
N TYR A 104 3.40 16.09 8.43
CA TYR A 104 3.40 17.39 7.77
C TYR A 104 2.18 17.58 6.88
N ALA A 105 1.74 18.84 6.78
CA ALA A 105 0.94 19.34 5.68
C ALA A 105 1.67 20.51 5.00
N VAL A 106 1.76 20.44 3.67
CA VAL A 106 2.39 21.50 2.88
C VAL A 106 1.47 21.96 1.75
N ASP A 107 1.68 23.18 1.30
CA ASP A 107 0.99 23.73 0.12
C ASP A 107 1.47 23.01 -1.15
N ALA A 108 0.56 22.45 -1.92
CA ALA A 108 0.85 21.64 -3.10
C ALA A 108 1.56 22.40 -4.22
N ARG A 109 1.42 23.73 -4.31
CA ARG A 109 2.01 24.57 -5.35
C ARG A 109 3.42 25.02 -5.02
N THR A 110 3.71 25.20 -3.72
CA THR A 110 4.95 25.86 -3.25
C THR A 110 5.84 24.97 -2.40
N GLY A 111 5.32 23.87 -1.86
CA GLY A 111 6.02 23.01 -0.88
C GLY A 111 6.21 23.67 0.49
N LYS A 112 5.63 24.85 0.73
CA LYS A 112 5.71 25.53 2.03
C LYS A 112 4.85 24.82 3.05
N GLU A 113 5.41 24.64 4.26
CA GLU A 113 4.69 24.05 5.38
C GLU A 113 3.46 24.90 5.76
N LYS A 114 2.32 24.24 5.94
CA LYS A 114 1.09 24.80 6.48
C LYS A 114 0.97 24.51 7.97
N TRP A 115 1.22 23.26 8.34
CA TRP A 115 1.27 22.81 9.73
C TRP A 115 2.11 21.53 9.87
N ARG A 116 2.50 21.24 11.09
CA ARG A 116 3.14 19.98 11.47
C ARG A 116 2.59 19.45 12.78
N PHE A 117 2.68 18.13 12.95
CA PHE A 117 2.32 17.42 14.18
C PHE A 117 3.47 16.52 14.60
N ASP A 118 4.00 16.74 15.81
CA ASP A 118 5.07 15.93 16.38
C ASP A 118 4.49 14.64 16.96
N LEU A 119 4.96 13.49 16.47
CA LEU A 119 4.55 12.16 16.95
C LEU A 119 5.23 11.79 18.28
N GLY A 120 6.20 12.56 18.75
CA GLY A 120 7.04 12.24 19.89
C GLY A 120 8.14 11.22 19.56
N PRO A 121 8.81 10.64 20.58
CA PRO A 121 9.93 9.73 20.38
C PRO A 121 9.51 8.47 19.62
N GLY A 122 10.42 7.92 18.80
CA GLY A 122 10.16 6.78 17.94
C GLY A 122 9.76 5.49 18.65
N GLY A 123 9.22 4.57 17.85
CA GLY A 123 8.84 3.24 18.30
C GLY A 123 10.03 2.30 18.54
N PRO A 124 9.78 1.10 19.06
CA PRO A 124 10.83 0.11 19.31
C PRO A 124 11.55 -0.25 18.00
N SER A 125 12.88 -0.28 18.06
CA SER A 125 13.70 -0.79 16.96
C SER A 125 13.81 -2.31 17.06
N PRO A 126 13.69 -3.05 15.96
CA PRO A 126 13.95 -4.49 15.96
C PRO A 126 15.44 -4.82 16.07
N LYS A 127 16.33 -3.88 15.76
CA LYS A 127 17.79 -4.01 15.89
C LYS A 127 18.37 -2.72 16.44
N ASP A 128 19.42 -2.84 17.23
CA ASP A 128 20.10 -1.73 17.88
C ASP A 128 20.36 -0.56 16.91
N GLY A 129 19.71 0.57 17.17
CA GLY A 129 19.98 1.85 16.51
C GLY A 129 19.26 2.13 15.18
N VAL A 130 18.47 1.20 14.62
CA VAL A 130 17.66 1.45 13.42
C VAL A 130 16.20 1.55 13.79
N ALA A 131 15.75 2.74 14.13
CA ALA A 131 14.35 2.96 14.40
C ALA A 131 13.54 2.89 13.09
N PHE A 132 12.61 1.94 13.00
CA PHE A 132 11.52 2.03 12.02
C PHE A 132 10.60 3.15 12.48
N ASN A 133 10.91 4.35 12.05
CA ASN A 133 10.30 5.56 12.56
C ASN A 133 9.36 6.16 11.53
N GLY A 134 8.27 6.74 11.99
CA GLY A 134 7.40 7.56 11.19
C GLY A 134 6.00 7.01 11.03
N ALA A 135 5.18 7.83 10.39
CA ALA A 135 3.80 7.55 10.07
C ALA A 135 3.67 6.71 8.79
N THR A 136 2.55 6.02 8.67
CA THR A 136 2.10 5.40 7.42
C THR A 136 1.69 6.47 6.39
N GLY A 137 1.27 6.07 5.20
CA GLY A 137 0.50 6.96 4.32
C GLY A 137 -0.82 7.35 5.00
N ALA A 138 -1.36 8.52 4.64
CA ALA A 138 -2.60 9.00 5.22
C ALA A 138 -3.83 8.57 4.42
N ALA A 139 -5.00 8.57 5.09
CA ALA A 139 -6.32 8.70 4.48
C ALA A 139 -6.93 10.04 4.87
N VAL A 140 -7.43 10.80 3.89
CA VAL A 140 -8.04 12.11 4.11
C VAL A 140 -9.51 12.04 3.77
N ALA A 141 -10.36 12.27 4.75
CA ALA A 141 -11.81 12.23 4.60
C ALA A 141 -12.49 13.06 5.70
N ASP A 142 -13.67 13.60 5.40
CA ASP A 142 -14.53 14.32 6.35
C ASP A 142 -13.78 15.42 7.16
N GLY A 143 -12.87 16.15 6.49
CA GLY A 143 -12.08 17.20 7.12
C GLY A 143 -11.01 16.70 8.09
N LYS A 144 -10.66 15.41 8.04
CA LYS A 144 -9.68 14.77 8.91
C LYS A 144 -8.59 14.08 8.12
N VAL A 145 -7.41 13.96 8.74
CA VAL A 145 -6.27 13.19 8.24
C VAL A 145 -6.03 12.04 9.20
N PHE A 146 -6.13 10.82 8.70
CA PHE A 146 -5.95 9.59 9.47
C PHE A 146 -4.66 8.89 9.06
N PHE A 147 -3.88 8.41 10.03
CA PHE A 147 -2.66 7.62 9.77
C PHE A 147 -2.30 6.78 11.00
N GLY A 148 -1.51 5.74 10.78
CA GLY A 148 -0.89 4.94 11.85
C GLY A 148 0.57 5.29 12.04
N ASP A 149 1.19 4.81 13.12
CA ASP A 149 2.63 4.99 13.34
C ASP A 149 3.35 3.70 13.75
N SER A 150 4.67 3.80 13.85
CA SER A 150 5.56 2.70 14.24
C SER A 150 5.50 2.33 15.73
N ARG A 151 4.68 3.03 16.53
CA ARG A 151 4.43 2.71 17.95
C ARG A 151 3.07 2.06 18.18
N GLY A 152 2.33 1.77 17.13
CA GLY A 152 1.01 1.15 17.20
C GLY A 152 -0.13 2.12 17.49
N TYR A 153 0.09 3.43 17.37
CA TYR A 153 -0.97 4.43 17.46
C TYR A 153 -1.64 4.68 16.12
N VAL A 154 -2.93 4.99 16.19
CA VAL A 154 -3.70 5.55 15.08
C VAL A 154 -4.17 6.94 15.48
N TYR A 155 -4.09 7.89 14.54
CA TYR A 155 -4.39 9.30 14.76
C TYR A 155 -5.49 9.79 13.83
N ALA A 156 -6.26 10.76 14.30
CA ALA A 156 -7.05 11.67 13.47
C ALA A 156 -6.66 13.10 13.80
N LEU A 157 -6.22 13.84 12.80
CA LEU A 157 -5.95 15.27 12.93
C LEU A 157 -6.97 16.06 12.10
N ASP A 158 -7.25 17.28 12.54
CA ASP A 158 -7.98 18.26 11.73
C ASP A 158 -7.17 18.58 10.46
N GLN A 159 -7.78 18.45 9.30
CA GLN A 159 -7.12 18.59 7.99
C GLN A 159 -6.47 19.96 7.80
N HIS A 160 -7.08 21.02 8.30
CA HIS A 160 -6.64 22.40 8.04
C HIS A 160 -5.64 22.92 9.06
N THR A 161 -5.72 22.43 10.30
CA THR A 161 -4.93 22.97 11.42
C THR A 161 -3.88 22.02 11.97
N GLY A 162 -3.95 20.73 11.62
CA GLY A 162 -3.09 19.68 12.18
C GLY A 162 -3.33 19.39 13.67
N LYS A 163 -4.36 19.99 14.30
CA LYS A 163 -4.67 19.70 15.68
C LYS A 163 -5.21 18.29 15.85
N PRO A 164 -4.76 17.56 16.90
CA PRO A 164 -5.28 16.22 17.14
C PRO A 164 -6.76 16.26 17.55
N ILE A 165 -7.57 15.43 16.89
CA ILE A 165 -8.97 15.18 17.26
C ILE A 165 -9.01 14.01 18.22
N TRP A 166 -8.32 12.92 17.87
CA TRP A 166 -8.10 11.77 18.73
C TRP A 166 -6.81 11.03 18.35
N SER A 167 -6.27 10.26 19.32
CA SER A 167 -5.24 9.26 19.09
C SER A 167 -5.53 8.03 19.94
N VAL A 168 -5.34 6.83 19.38
CA VAL A 168 -5.63 5.55 20.06
C VAL A 168 -4.49 4.59 19.86
N HIS A 169 -4.02 3.98 20.93
CA HIS A 169 -3.01 2.92 20.90
C HIS A 169 -3.71 1.58 20.62
N THR A 170 -3.72 1.18 19.37
CA THR A 170 -4.44 -0.02 18.92
C THR A 170 -3.56 -1.26 18.92
N GLU A 171 -2.27 -1.13 18.62
CA GLU A 171 -1.31 -2.23 18.67
C GLU A 171 -0.39 -2.07 19.89
N THR A 172 -0.53 -2.96 20.85
CA THR A 172 0.15 -2.88 22.16
C THR A 172 1.28 -3.89 22.35
N HIS A 173 1.51 -4.77 21.36
CA HIS A 173 2.65 -5.69 21.42
C HIS A 173 3.96 -4.90 21.42
N PRO A 174 4.97 -5.22 22.26
CA PRO A 174 6.21 -4.44 22.40
C PRO A 174 6.98 -4.23 21.09
N ARG A 175 6.80 -5.13 20.11
CA ARG A 175 7.40 -5.04 18.77
C ARG A 175 6.36 -4.85 17.66
N GLY A 176 5.11 -4.54 18.03
CA GLY A 176 4.02 -4.29 17.11
C GLY A 176 4.04 -2.86 16.56
N TRP A 177 3.53 -2.68 15.37
CA TRP A 177 3.44 -1.39 14.67
C TRP A 177 2.37 -1.37 13.58
N HIS A 178 2.13 -0.19 13.02
CA HIS A 178 1.38 -0.03 11.78
C HIS A 178 2.33 0.28 10.62
N THR A 179 2.33 -0.58 9.60
CA THR A 179 2.91 -0.32 8.27
C THR A 179 1.83 -0.19 7.22
N SER A 180 0.67 -0.79 7.45
CA SER A 180 -0.55 -0.63 6.68
C SER A 180 -1.03 0.82 6.75
N SER A 181 -1.29 1.45 5.60
CA SER A 181 -1.95 2.75 5.55
C SER A 181 -3.46 2.56 5.71
N PRO A 182 -4.14 3.47 6.43
CA PRO A 182 -5.56 3.31 6.70
C PRO A 182 -6.42 3.46 5.44
N LEU A 183 -7.55 2.76 5.43
CA LEU A 183 -8.65 2.96 4.51
C LEU A 183 -9.81 3.63 5.25
N TYR A 184 -10.31 4.76 4.72
CA TYR A 184 -11.58 5.33 5.18
C TYR A 184 -12.74 4.77 4.34
N TYR A 185 -13.78 4.28 5.01
CA TYR A 185 -15.02 3.86 4.35
C TYR A 185 -16.21 4.01 5.30
N ARG A 186 -17.20 4.82 4.90
CA ARG A 186 -18.48 5.03 5.60
C ARG A 186 -18.35 5.30 7.10
N GLY A 187 -17.54 6.32 7.46
CA GLY A 187 -17.34 6.74 8.84
C GLY A 187 -16.48 5.81 9.68
N ARG A 188 -15.74 4.89 9.06
CA ARG A 188 -14.82 3.97 9.73
C ARG A 188 -13.44 4.03 9.11
N ILE A 189 -12.44 3.74 9.94
CA ILE A 189 -11.06 3.54 9.54
C ILE A 189 -10.73 2.05 9.67
N TYR A 190 -10.14 1.48 8.63
CA TYR A 190 -9.63 0.11 8.63
C TYR A 190 -8.12 0.15 8.49
N ILE A 191 -7.40 -0.53 9.41
CA ILE A 191 -5.93 -0.51 9.44
C ILE A 191 -5.40 -1.85 9.93
N GLY A 192 -4.39 -2.37 9.22
CA GLY A 192 -3.71 -3.61 9.62
C GLY A 192 -2.59 -3.35 10.62
N ALA A 193 -2.27 -4.37 11.40
CA ALA A 193 -1.12 -4.40 12.30
C ALA A 193 -0.11 -5.47 11.87
N SER A 194 1.16 -5.13 11.99
CA SER A 194 2.31 -5.99 11.74
C SER A 194 3.34 -5.81 12.87
N SER A 195 4.47 -6.48 12.79
CA SER A 195 5.45 -6.49 13.87
C SER A 195 6.85 -6.70 13.36
N ALA A 196 7.82 -6.14 14.07
CA ALA A 196 9.24 -6.43 13.93
C ALA A 196 9.70 -7.63 14.78
N GLU A 197 8.80 -8.41 15.34
CA GLU A 197 9.14 -9.52 16.23
C GLU A 197 9.93 -10.61 15.49
N HIS A 198 9.70 -10.78 14.18
CA HIS A 198 10.50 -11.69 13.34
C HIS A 198 12.01 -11.40 13.38
N GLY A 199 12.40 -10.14 13.64
CA GLY A 199 13.80 -9.70 13.79
C GLY A 199 14.36 -9.84 15.22
N GLY A 200 13.70 -10.58 16.09
CA GLY A 200 14.15 -10.78 17.47
C GLY A 200 15.47 -11.56 17.59
N ASP A 201 16.31 -11.18 18.56
CA ASP A 201 17.57 -11.85 18.86
C ASP A 201 17.37 -13.30 19.35
N LYS A 202 18.47 -14.07 19.42
CA LYS A 202 18.45 -15.46 19.87
C LYS A 202 17.90 -15.63 21.30
N ASP A 203 18.16 -14.66 22.18
CA ASP A 203 17.73 -14.67 23.57
C ASP A 203 16.34 -14.06 23.80
N TYR A 204 15.69 -13.58 22.73
CA TYR A 204 14.35 -13.02 22.81
C TYR A 204 13.29 -14.13 22.89
N PRO A 205 12.41 -14.09 23.93
CA PRO A 205 11.27 -15.02 24.02
C PRO A 205 10.33 -14.80 22.82
N CYS A 206 10.35 -15.68 21.86
CA CYS A 206 9.69 -15.47 20.56
C CYS A 206 8.80 -16.66 20.19
N CYS A 207 7.63 -16.46 19.56
CA CYS A 207 7.07 -15.19 19.16
C CYS A 207 5.62 -15.13 19.61
N THR A 208 5.15 -13.96 19.98
CA THR A 208 3.82 -13.78 20.59
C THR A 208 2.93 -12.81 19.83
N PHE A 209 3.43 -12.15 18.81
CA PHE A 209 2.64 -11.24 17.98
C PHE A 209 1.53 -11.98 17.22
N ARG A 210 0.36 -11.37 17.17
CA ARG A 210 -0.80 -11.84 16.40
C ARG A 210 -1.19 -10.79 15.37
N GLY A 211 -1.00 -11.07 14.09
CA GLY A 211 -1.50 -10.23 13.02
C GLY A 211 -2.99 -9.96 13.18
N HIS A 212 -3.42 -8.74 12.86
CA HIS A 212 -4.84 -8.38 12.89
C HIS A 212 -5.13 -7.17 12.00
N ILE A 213 -6.41 -6.96 11.74
CA ILE A 213 -6.97 -5.73 11.20
C ILE A 213 -7.99 -5.17 12.17
N ASP A 214 -7.98 -3.85 12.35
CA ASP A 214 -8.90 -3.10 13.18
C ASP A 214 -9.87 -2.28 12.32
N SER A 215 -11.11 -2.17 12.79
CA SER A 215 -12.07 -1.14 12.37
C SER A 215 -12.29 -0.17 13.52
N LEU A 216 -12.02 1.10 13.26
CA LEU A 216 -12.21 2.18 14.24
C LEU A 216 -13.33 3.11 13.76
N ASP A 217 -14.07 3.68 14.69
CA ASP A 217 -14.99 4.78 14.41
C ASP A 217 -14.18 6.03 14.04
N ALA A 218 -14.42 6.60 12.86
CA ALA A 218 -13.63 7.71 12.35
C ALA A 218 -13.85 9.04 13.11
N ALA A 219 -14.95 9.19 13.86
CA ALA A 219 -15.21 10.39 14.63
C ALA A 219 -14.52 10.35 16.00
N THR A 220 -14.43 9.17 16.62
CA THR A 220 -14.01 9.03 18.02
C THR A 220 -12.72 8.23 18.23
N GLY A 221 -12.28 7.44 17.24
CA GLY A 221 -11.17 6.49 17.36
C GLY A 221 -11.53 5.20 18.12
N ALA A 222 -12.79 5.04 18.53
CA ALA A 222 -13.22 3.85 19.27
C ALA A 222 -13.07 2.58 18.41
N LEU A 223 -12.50 1.52 19.00
CA LEU A 223 -12.41 0.22 18.35
C LEU A 223 -13.83 -0.36 18.19
N VAL A 224 -14.23 -0.60 16.92
CA VAL A 224 -15.53 -1.20 16.59
C VAL A 224 -15.43 -2.71 16.56
N TRP A 225 -14.41 -3.22 15.86
CA TRP A 225 -14.07 -4.64 15.85
C TRP A 225 -12.59 -4.84 15.52
N ARG A 226 -12.06 -5.98 15.97
CA ARG A 226 -10.73 -6.50 15.62
C ARG A 226 -10.86 -7.90 15.07
N ARG A 227 -10.16 -8.20 13.98
CA ARG A 227 -10.04 -9.53 13.40
C ARG A 227 -8.58 -9.99 13.46
N TYR A 228 -8.30 -10.99 14.29
CA TYR A 228 -7.01 -11.65 14.31
C TYR A 228 -6.86 -12.63 13.16
N THR A 229 -5.63 -12.74 12.65
CA THR A 229 -5.20 -13.67 11.59
C THR A 229 -4.50 -14.91 12.17
N MET A 230 -4.15 -14.85 13.44
CA MET A 230 -3.48 -15.92 14.22
C MET A 230 -4.31 -16.30 15.44
N PRO A 231 -4.32 -17.61 15.82
CA PRO A 231 -4.78 -17.99 17.14
C PRO A 231 -3.86 -17.45 18.24
N GLU A 232 -4.24 -17.65 19.51
CA GLU A 232 -3.44 -17.22 20.66
C GLU A 232 -2.15 -18.04 20.74
N PRO A 233 -0.95 -17.42 20.77
CA PRO A 233 0.32 -18.10 20.93
C PRO A 233 0.42 -18.81 22.29
N ARG A 234 1.04 -19.99 22.31
CA ARG A 234 1.25 -20.76 23.54
C ARG A 234 2.72 -21.18 23.64
N ALA A 235 3.25 -21.22 24.86
CA ALA A 235 4.57 -21.75 25.11
C ALA A 235 4.62 -23.23 24.71
N VAL A 236 5.58 -23.60 23.84
CA VAL A 236 5.75 -24.95 23.31
C VAL A 236 7.12 -25.54 23.65
N GLY A 237 7.98 -24.81 24.32
CA GLY A 237 9.33 -25.22 24.69
C GLY A 237 10.30 -24.06 24.76
N THR A 238 11.56 -24.30 24.45
CA THR A 238 12.61 -23.27 24.45
C THR A 238 13.39 -23.30 23.13
N TRP A 239 13.92 -22.14 22.79
CA TRP A 239 14.95 -22.00 21.76
C TRP A 239 16.30 -22.55 22.28
N PRO A 240 17.32 -22.77 21.40
CA PRO A 240 18.63 -23.23 21.86
C PRO A 240 19.31 -22.35 22.92
N SER A 241 18.99 -21.06 22.96
CA SER A 241 19.44 -20.13 23.99
C SER A 241 18.81 -20.33 25.37
N GLY A 242 17.75 -21.13 25.47
CA GLY A 242 16.93 -21.24 26.67
C GLY A 242 15.75 -20.28 26.71
N ALA A 243 15.66 -19.31 25.83
CA ALA A 243 14.52 -18.40 25.72
C ALA A 243 13.22 -19.16 25.38
N THR A 244 12.09 -18.75 25.95
CA THR A 244 10.80 -19.42 25.70
C THR A 244 10.38 -19.31 24.24
N ARG A 245 9.96 -20.42 23.65
CA ARG A 245 9.37 -20.52 22.32
C ARG A 245 7.86 -20.55 22.41
N TYR A 246 7.21 -19.66 21.67
CA TYR A 246 5.75 -19.59 21.56
C TYR A 246 5.31 -19.87 20.13
N GLU A 247 4.14 -20.50 19.94
CA GLU A 247 3.55 -20.84 18.64
C GLU A 247 2.02 -20.81 18.70
N PRO A 248 1.35 -20.56 17.50
CA PRO A 248 1.88 -19.90 16.32
C PRO A 248 1.90 -18.38 16.51
N SER A 249 2.69 -17.67 15.71
CA SER A 249 2.80 -16.22 15.78
C SER A 249 3.09 -15.63 14.40
N GLY A 250 2.70 -14.39 14.14
CA GLY A 250 2.94 -13.71 12.86
C GLY A 250 1.66 -13.39 12.11
N ALA A 251 1.61 -13.73 10.82
CA ALA A 251 0.55 -13.41 9.86
C ALA A 251 0.13 -11.93 9.90
N GLY A 252 1.12 -11.04 9.95
CA GLY A 252 0.92 -9.60 10.02
C GLY A 252 0.17 -9.07 8.79
N VAL A 253 -0.70 -8.06 9.01
CA VAL A 253 -1.39 -7.33 7.94
C VAL A 253 -0.63 -6.04 7.68
N TRP A 254 0.38 -6.09 6.82
CA TRP A 254 1.26 -4.96 6.55
C TRP A 254 0.95 -4.23 5.23
N GLY A 255 0.24 -4.87 4.29
CA GLY A 255 -0.39 -4.22 3.14
C GLY A 255 -1.63 -3.42 3.54
N SER A 256 -2.00 -2.42 2.75
CA SER A 256 -3.15 -1.56 3.03
C SER A 256 -4.46 -2.23 2.58
N PRO A 257 -5.57 -2.08 3.33
CA PRO A 257 -6.85 -2.66 2.95
C PRO A 257 -7.49 -1.92 1.77
N VAL A 258 -8.36 -2.62 1.03
CA VAL A 258 -9.22 -2.05 -0.01
C VAL A 258 -10.67 -2.51 0.20
N VAL A 259 -11.63 -1.82 -0.42
CA VAL A 259 -13.05 -2.14 -0.26
C VAL A 259 -13.79 -2.22 -1.60
N ASP A 260 -14.59 -3.24 -1.76
CA ASP A 260 -15.70 -3.24 -2.72
C ASP A 260 -16.88 -2.49 -2.09
N GLU A 261 -17.05 -1.22 -2.47
CA GLU A 261 -18.10 -0.34 -1.93
C GLU A 261 -19.52 -0.83 -2.22
N SER A 262 -19.69 -1.62 -3.30
CA SER A 262 -21.01 -2.14 -3.70
C SER A 262 -21.54 -3.21 -2.74
N THR A 263 -20.61 -3.98 -2.14
CA THR A 263 -20.95 -5.08 -1.22
C THR A 263 -20.52 -4.80 0.23
N GLY A 264 -19.71 -3.77 0.47
CA GLY A 264 -19.08 -3.52 1.77
C GLY A 264 -18.11 -4.65 2.15
N THR A 265 -17.31 -5.14 1.20
CA THR A 265 -16.32 -6.19 1.44
C THR A 265 -14.93 -5.59 1.50
N ILE A 266 -14.23 -5.76 2.64
CA ILE A 266 -12.83 -5.37 2.83
C ILE A 266 -11.92 -6.53 2.42
N TYR A 267 -10.84 -6.25 1.69
CA TYR A 267 -9.82 -7.24 1.31
C TYR A 267 -8.48 -6.88 1.89
N ILE A 268 -7.80 -7.88 2.47
CA ILE A 268 -6.45 -7.78 3.05
C ILE A 268 -5.64 -9.03 2.76
N GLY A 269 -4.32 -8.88 2.61
CA GLY A 269 -3.34 -9.97 2.61
C GLY A 269 -2.65 -10.12 3.95
N THR A 270 -2.16 -11.33 4.26
CA THR A 270 -1.36 -11.62 5.46
C THR A 270 0.05 -12.09 5.10
N GLY A 271 0.97 -11.91 6.03
CA GLY A 271 2.34 -12.39 5.93
C GLY A 271 2.56 -13.77 6.55
N GLN A 272 3.84 -14.11 6.72
CA GLN A 272 4.33 -15.40 7.20
C GLN A 272 4.10 -15.64 8.70
N ASN A 273 4.34 -16.88 9.12
CA ASN A 273 4.50 -17.25 10.53
C ASN A 273 5.92 -16.93 11.01
N TYR A 274 6.07 -16.45 12.25
CA TYR A 274 7.38 -16.17 12.85
C TYR A 274 7.92 -17.36 13.63
N SER A 275 7.02 -18.25 14.10
CA SER A 275 7.37 -19.42 14.89
C SER A 275 6.32 -20.51 14.74
N GLY A 276 6.76 -21.69 14.34
CA GLY A 276 5.88 -22.84 14.15
C GLY A 276 4.99 -22.78 12.91
N ASN A 277 3.89 -23.51 12.96
CA ASN A 277 2.94 -23.66 11.88
C ASN A 277 1.53 -23.30 12.36
N GLY A 278 0.66 -22.95 11.42
CA GLY A 278 -0.75 -22.64 11.68
C GLY A 278 -1.07 -21.15 11.57
N GLY A 279 -2.32 -20.81 11.82
CA GLY A 279 -2.85 -19.49 11.51
C GLY A 279 -3.10 -19.28 10.02
N ASP A 280 -3.52 -18.08 9.68
CA ASP A 280 -3.86 -17.70 8.30
C ASP A 280 -2.69 -16.94 7.66
N VAL A 281 -1.56 -17.66 7.48
CA VAL A 281 -0.37 -17.14 6.77
C VAL A 281 -0.65 -17.05 5.27
N ASP A 282 -0.04 -16.11 4.58
CA ASP A 282 -0.14 -15.94 3.11
C ASP A 282 -1.58 -16.04 2.60
N THR A 283 -2.49 -15.44 3.33
CA THR A 283 -3.94 -15.56 3.11
C THR A 283 -4.54 -14.24 2.64
N LEU A 284 -5.30 -14.30 1.56
CA LEU A 284 -6.20 -13.21 1.16
C LEU A 284 -7.54 -13.40 1.86
N PHE A 285 -7.97 -12.39 2.62
CA PHE A 285 -9.26 -12.33 3.27
C PHE A 285 -10.23 -11.42 2.53
N ALA A 286 -11.50 -11.81 2.52
CA ALA A 286 -12.65 -10.96 2.27
C ALA A 286 -13.48 -10.87 3.55
N LEU A 287 -13.58 -9.68 4.10
CA LEU A 287 -14.23 -9.40 5.38
C LEU A 287 -15.47 -8.54 5.17
N ASP A 288 -16.49 -8.77 5.97
CA ASP A 288 -17.62 -7.86 6.08
C ASP A 288 -17.18 -6.57 6.79
N ALA A 289 -17.35 -5.41 6.14
CA ALA A 289 -16.90 -4.13 6.67
C ALA A 289 -17.59 -3.75 8.00
N VAL A 290 -18.83 -4.17 8.20
CA VAL A 290 -19.62 -3.79 9.39
C VAL A 290 -19.22 -4.63 10.60
N SER A 291 -19.04 -5.92 10.43
CA SER A 291 -18.87 -6.89 11.53
C SER A 291 -17.45 -7.47 11.65
N GLY A 292 -16.60 -7.33 10.63
CA GLY A 292 -15.31 -8.03 10.54
C GLY A 292 -15.43 -9.55 10.34
N ALA A 293 -16.64 -10.05 10.02
CA ALA A 293 -16.86 -11.45 9.74
C ALA A 293 -16.19 -11.88 8.43
N VAL A 294 -15.57 -13.06 8.42
CA VAL A 294 -14.96 -13.61 7.21
C VAL A 294 -16.05 -14.06 6.26
N ARG A 295 -16.14 -13.43 5.08
CA ARG A 295 -17.01 -13.87 3.97
C ARG A 295 -16.38 -15.04 3.23
N TRP A 296 -15.10 -14.94 2.95
CA TRP A 296 -14.24 -16.01 2.46
C TRP A 296 -12.77 -15.68 2.73
N LYS A 297 -11.92 -16.68 2.69
CA LYS A 297 -10.48 -16.54 2.72
C LYS A 297 -9.82 -17.55 1.80
N GLN A 298 -8.66 -17.21 1.24
CA GLN A 298 -7.88 -18.08 0.37
C GLN A 298 -6.41 -18.02 0.76
N GLN A 299 -5.91 -19.06 1.34
CA GLN A 299 -4.49 -19.27 1.58
C GLN A 299 -3.79 -19.68 0.27
N VAL A 300 -2.64 -19.08 -0.03
CA VAL A 300 -1.92 -19.30 -1.29
C VAL A 300 -0.63 -20.08 -1.11
N THR A 301 -0.07 -20.05 0.09
CA THR A 301 1.07 -20.86 0.55
C THR A 301 0.63 -21.60 1.82
N ASP A 302 0.70 -22.91 1.84
CA ASP A 302 0.16 -23.71 2.94
C ASP A 302 0.97 -23.56 4.23
N VAL A 303 2.29 -23.47 4.10
CA VAL A 303 3.22 -23.28 5.21
C VAL A 303 4.30 -22.28 4.81
N ASP A 304 4.41 -21.22 5.60
CA ASP A 304 5.50 -20.26 5.53
C ASP A 304 5.90 -19.87 6.95
N SER A 305 7.11 -20.24 7.35
CA SER A 305 7.59 -20.04 8.71
C SER A 305 9.00 -19.48 8.70
N TRP A 306 9.09 -18.16 8.69
CA TRP A 306 10.34 -17.42 8.53
C TRP A 306 10.52 -16.33 9.58
N ARG A 307 11.78 -16.12 9.97
CA ARG A 307 12.27 -14.97 10.74
C ARG A 307 13.68 -14.59 10.27
N ASP A 308 14.16 -13.39 10.62
CA ASP A 308 15.47 -12.87 10.17
C ASP A 308 16.63 -13.84 10.42
N LEU A 309 16.59 -14.60 11.52
CA LEU A 309 17.62 -15.60 11.85
C LEU A 309 17.73 -16.73 10.81
N CYS A 310 16.72 -16.93 9.96
CA CYS A 310 16.79 -17.89 8.85
C CYS A 310 17.85 -17.52 7.80
N ASN A 311 18.24 -16.26 7.73
CA ASN A 311 19.23 -15.75 6.76
C ASN A 311 20.68 -15.86 7.26
N PHE A 312 20.92 -16.33 8.48
CA PHE A 312 22.25 -16.38 9.06
C PHE A 312 22.71 -17.83 9.32
N PRO A 313 24.00 -18.17 9.05
CA PRO A 313 24.51 -19.53 9.27
C PRO A 313 24.36 -20.06 10.70
N ASP A 314 24.40 -19.18 11.68
CA ASP A 314 24.25 -19.51 13.11
C ASP A 314 22.78 -19.45 13.59
N GLY A 315 21.84 -19.25 12.67
CA GLY A 315 20.40 -19.20 12.92
C GLY A 315 19.68 -20.55 12.77
N GLU A 316 20.36 -21.64 12.39
CA GLU A 316 19.72 -22.92 12.05
C GLU A 316 18.75 -23.44 13.14
N GLY A 317 19.14 -23.38 14.41
CA GLY A 317 18.29 -23.79 15.53
C GLY A 317 17.14 -22.84 15.87
N TYR A 318 17.10 -21.65 15.27
CA TYR A 318 16.14 -20.56 15.53
C TYR A 318 15.20 -20.29 14.34
N CYS A 319 15.41 -20.97 13.24
CA CYS A 319 14.57 -20.87 12.05
C CYS A 319 13.59 -22.04 11.99
N PRO A 320 12.28 -21.82 12.21
CA PRO A 320 11.31 -22.90 12.31
C PRO A 320 11.17 -23.69 11.00
N GLY A 321 11.20 -23.00 9.86
CA GLY A 321 10.96 -23.60 8.53
C GLY A 321 12.20 -24.08 7.80
N LEU A 322 13.43 -23.95 8.36
CA LEU A 322 14.64 -24.24 7.62
C LEU A 322 14.79 -25.74 7.30
N LYS A 323 14.46 -26.62 8.25
CA LYS A 323 14.58 -28.07 8.10
C LYS A 323 13.66 -28.67 7.03
N ASP A 324 12.49 -28.06 6.87
CA ASP A 324 11.42 -28.54 5.98
C ASP A 324 11.32 -27.72 4.70
N ASN A 325 12.25 -26.81 4.46
CA ASN A 325 12.21 -25.86 3.33
C ASN A 325 10.94 -25.00 3.28
N THR A 326 10.38 -24.65 4.43
CA THR A 326 9.17 -23.83 4.58
C THR A 326 9.44 -22.41 5.11
N ALA A 327 10.71 -22.04 5.25
CA ALA A 327 11.14 -20.68 5.59
C ALA A 327 11.18 -19.82 4.31
N LEU A 328 10.01 -19.53 3.75
CA LEU A 328 9.88 -18.97 2.41
C LEU A 328 9.82 -17.46 2.38
N ASP A 329 9.23 -16.84 3.40
CA ASP A 329 8.94 -15.38 3.47
C ASP A 329 8.15 -14.88 2.24
N PHE A 330 7.04 -15.54 1.94
CA PHE A 330 6.27 -15.32 0.72
C PHE A 330 5.09 -14.37 0.86
N ASP A 331 4.97 -13.68 1.94
CA ASP A 331 3.90 -12.75 2.28
C ASP A 331 3.03 -12.26 1.11
N LEU A 332 1.72 -12.18 1.34
CA LEU A 332 0.80 -11.36 0.55
C LEU A 332 0.83 -9.90 1.04
N GLY A 333 1.99 -9.26 0.89
CA GLY A 333 2.22 -7.90 1.40
C GLY A 333 1.82 -6.78 0.44
N SER A 334 1.42 -7.11 -0.77
CA SER A 334 0.88 -6.15 -1.71
C SER A 334 -0.52 -5.70 -1.28
N THR A 335 -0.81 -4.40 -1.40
CA THR A 335 -2.20 -3.91 -1.34
C THR A 335 -3.01 -4.58 -2.43
N PRO A 336 -4.17 -5.19 -2.12
CA PRO A 336 -5.03 -5.78 -3.15
C PRO A 336 -5.54 -4.76 -4.16
N ASN A 337 -5.86 -5.21 -5.37
CA ASN A 337 -6.50 -4.38 -6.39
C ASN A 337 -7.84 -4.99 -6.78
N LEU A 338 -8.89 -4.19 -6.84
CA LEU A 338 -10.17 -4.60 -7.39
C LEU A 338 -10.28 -4.14 -8.85
N PHE A 339 -10.61 -5.06 -9.74
CA PHE A 339 -10.74 -4.75 -11.17
C PHE A 339 -11.85 -5.56 -11.84
N PRO A 340 -12.72 -4.90 -12.64
CA PRO A 340 -13.78 -5.57 -13.36
C PRO A 340 -13.25 -6.27 -14.62
N VAL A 341 -13.69 -7.50 -14.86
CA VAL A 341 -13.37 -8.29 -16.05
C VAL A 341 -14.64 -8.97 -16.55
N HIS A 342 -15.10 -8.63 -17.75
CA HIS A 342 -16.29 -9.22 -18.39
C HIS A 342 -17.50 -9.31 -17.45
N GLY A 343 -17.82 -8.22 -16.76
CA GLY A 343 -18.96 -8.11 -15.83
C GLY A 343 -18.75 -8.80 -14.47
N ARG A 344 -17.55 -9.28 -14.17
CA ARG A 344 -17.17 -9.85 -12.87
C ARG A 344 -16.13 -8.97 -12.20
N LEU A 345 -16.27 -8.78 -10.89
CA LEU A 345 -15.20 -8.15 -10.11
C LEU A 345 -14.18 -9.21 -9.69
N LEU A 346 -12.92 -8.95 -10.00
CA LEU A 346 -11.79 -9.71 -9.50
C LEU A 346 -11.07 -8.92 -8.40
N VAL A 347 -10.43 -9.65 -7.49
CA VAL A 347 -9.46 -9.11 -6.55
C VAL A 347 -8.10 -9.73 -6.86
N GLY A 348 -7.10 -8.88 -7.09
CA GLY A 348 -5.74 -9.29 -7.35
C GLY A 348 -4.80 -8.90 -6.22
N VAL A 349 -3.75 -9.67 -6.01
CA VAL A 349 -2.72 -9.40 -5.00
C VAL A 349 -1.38 -9.99 -5.43
N GLY A 350 -0.32 -9.21 -5.23
CA GLY A 350 1.06 -9.67 -5.41
C GLY A 350 1.59 -10.39 -4.18
N GLN A 351 2.50 -11.32 -4.39
CA GLN A 351 3.18 -12.10 -3.37
C GLN A 351 4.70 -11.98 -3.50
N LYS A 352 5.43 -12.05 -2.38
CA LYS A 352 6.90 -12.06 -2.37
C LYS A 352 7.50 -13.23 -3.16
N SER A 353 6.76 -14.31 -3.41
CA SER A 353 7.16 -15.39 -4.33
C SER A 353 7.31 -14.95 -5.79
N GLY A 354 6.93 -13.72 -6.13
CA GLY A 354 6.90 -13.22 -7.50
C GLY A 354 5.65 -13.59 -8.28
N VAL A 355 4.67 -14.22 -7.64
CA VAL A 355 3.38 -14.54 -8.24
C VAL A 355 2.39 -13.40 -8.02
N TYR A 356 1.72 -12.99 -9.09
CA TYR A 356 0.49 -12.20 -8.99
C TYR A 356 -0.71 -13.15 -9.07
N HIS A 357 -1.60 -13.07 -8.09
CA HIS A 357 -2.80 -13.90 -7.97
C HIS A 357 -4.05 -13.08 -8.29
N ALA A 358 -5.01 -13.65 -9.01
CA ALA A 358 -6.32 -13.06 -9.22
C ALA A 358 -7.44 -14.04 -8.85
N PHE A 359 -8.38 -13.55 -8.07
CA PHE A 359 -9.50 -14.33 -7.53
C PHE A 359 -10.83 -13.67 -7.92
N ASP A 360 -11.88 -14.46 -7.95
CA ASP A 360 -13.24 -13.94 -8.00
C ASP A 360 -13.55 -13.24 -6.66
N ALA A 361 -13.85 -11.93 -6.70
CA ALA A 361 -14.04 -11.12 -5.50
C ALA A 361 -15.22 -11.61 -4.62
N ARG A 362 -16.22 -12.28 -5.22
CA ARG A 362 -17.42 -12.77 -4.51
C ARG A 362 -17.12 -14.00 -3.65
N ASN A 363 -16.24 -14.91 -4.09
CA ASN A 363 -16.12 -16.24 -3.50
C ASN A 363 -14.69 -16.77 -3.35
N GLY A 364 -13.68 -15.98 -3.67
CA GLY A 364 -12.27 -16.34 -3.53
C GLY A 364 -11.75 -17.41 -4.53
N LYS A 365 -12.56 -17.84 -5.51
CA LYS A 365 -12.08 -18.81 -6.49
C LYS A 365 -10.96 -18.21 -7.33
N VAL A 366 -9.84 -18.94 -7.42
CA VAL A 366 -8.71 -18.56 -8.28
C VAL A 366 -9.19 -18.45 -9.73
N ARG A 367 -8.85 -17.34 -10.38
CA ARG A 367 -9.10 -17.12 -11.81
C ARG A 367 -7.85 -17.35 -12.62
N TRP A 368 -6.74 -16.76 -12.16
CA TRP A 368 -5.43 -17.01 -12.74
C TRP A 368 -4.31 -16.69 -11.73
N ARG A 369 -3.13 -17.21 -12.00
CA ARG A 369 -1.88 -16.89 -11.33
C ARG A 369 -0.82 -16.62 -12.37
N ARG A 370 0.07 -15.67 -12.11
CA ARG A 370 1.17 -15.33 -13.02
C ARG A 370 2.47 -15.15 -12.27
N GLN A 371 3.45 -16.02 -12.55
CA GLN A 371 4.82 -15.83 -12.09
C GLN A 371 5.47 -14.71 -12.91
N LEU A 372 5.99 -13.65 -12.23
CA LEU A 372 6.67 -12.52 -12.84
C LEU A 372 8.17 -12.48 -12.50
N SER A 373 8.56 -13.00 -11.36
CA SER A 373 9.96 -13.18 -10.96
C SER A 373 10.14 -14.46 -10.19
N VAL A 374 11.37 -14.95 -10.13
CA VAL A 374 11.70 -16.08 -9.24
C VAL A 374 11.81 -15.59 -7.80
N PRO A 375 11.45 -16.41 -6.80
CA PRO A 375 11.70 -16.08 -5.41
C PRO A 375 13.20 -16.04 -5.11
N SER A 376 13.61 -15.21 -4.15
CA SER A 376 14.97 -15.26 -3.62
C SER A 376 15.20 -16.58 -2.87
N PRO A 377 16.34 -17.22 -3.05
CA PRO A 377 16.67 -18.42 -2.27
C PRO A 377 16.97 -18.12 -0.79
N LEU A 378 17.09 -16.85 -0.44
CA LEU A 378 17.42 -16.40 0.93
C LEU A 378 16.20 -15.88 1.69
N GLY A 379 14.98 -15.90 1.08
CA GLY A 379 13.82 -15.22 1.65
C GLY A 379 13.99 -13.69 1.65
N GLY A 380 13.14 -12.98 2.36
CA GLY A 380 13.23 -11.54 2.54
C GLY A 380 12.57 -10.71 1.44
N ALA A 381 13.10 -9.54 1.13
CA ALA A 381 12.50 -8.60 0.20
C ALA A 381 12.59 -9.08 -1.24
N THR A 382 11.53 -9.69 -1.74
CA THR A 382 11.48 -10.30 -3.07
C THR A 382 10.11 -10.14 -3.71
N GLY A 383 9.99 -10.55 -4.97
CA GLY A 383 8.74 -10.71 -5.69
C GLY A 383 7.97 -9.43 -5.92
N ILE A 384 6.68 -9.44 -5.60
CA ILE A 384 5.76 -8.31 -5.81
C ILE A 384 5.33 -7.80 -4.44
N GLN A 385 5.72 -6.57 -4.13
CA GLN A 385 5.40 -5.94 -2.85
C GLN A 385 4.53 -4.69 -3.05
N TRP A 386 4.02 -4.15 -1.98
CA TRP A 386 3.34 -2.87 -1.78
C TRP A 386 2.09 -2.63 -2.63
N GLY A 387 2.12 -2.79 -3.95
CA GLY A 387 0.90 -2.61 -4.74
C GLY A 387 1.12 -2.58 -6.25
N ALA A 388 0.10 -2.99 -6.98
CA ALA A 388 -0.02 -2.89 -8.42
C ALA A 388 -0.96 -1.76 -8.80
N SER A 389 -1.08 -1.42 -10.10
CA SER A 389 -2.03 -0.43 -10.58
C SER A 389 -2.90 -1.02 -11.70
N TYR A 390 -4.17 -0.61 -11.75
CA TYR A 390 -5.11 -1.00 -12.80
C TYR A 390 -5.73 0.22 -13.46
N ASP A 391 -5.51 0.42 -14.77
CA ASP A 391 -5.94 1.61 -15.52
C ASP A 391 -7.28 1.45 -16.27
N GLY A 392 -7.95 0.31 -16.05
CA GLY A 392 -9.17 -0.05 -16.80
C GLY A 392 -8.90 -0.96 -18.01
N THR A 393 -7.64 -1.08 -18.44
CA THR A 393 -7.22 -1.88 -19.60
C THR A 393 -6.16 -2.90 -19.22
N HIS A 394 -5.15 -2.49 -18.47
CA HIS A 394 -4.03 -3.32 -18.05
C HIS A 394 -3.85 -3.27 -16.53
N LEU A 395 -3.30 -4.34 -16.00
CA LEU A 395 -2.77 -4.41 -14.65
C LEU A 395 -1.25 -4.29 -14.71
N TYR A 396 -0.68 -3.34 -13.95
CA TYR A 396 0.76 -3.09 -13.90
C TYR A 396 1.32 -3.58 -12.57
N ALA A 397 2.30 -4.49 -12.63
CA ALA A 397 2.97 -5.04 -11.47
C ALA A 397 4.50 -4.96 -11.64
N ALA A 398 5.17 -4.53 -10.57
CA ALA A 398 6.62 -4.41 -10.53
C ALA A 398 7.23 -5.49 -9.65
N THR A 399 8.46 -5.91 -9.96
CA THR A 399 9.14 -6.98 -9.23
C THR A 399 10.39 -6.48 -8.52
N TYR A 400 10.58 -7.01 -7.31
CA TYR A 400 11.71 -6.66 -6.47
C TYR A 400 12.97 -7.48 -6.81
N TYR A 401 12.91 -8.79 -6.73
CA TYR A 401 14.06 -9.66 -6.96
C TYR A 401 13.88 -10.46 -8.25
N ALA A 402 14.49 -10.00 -9.28
CA ALA A 402 14.98 -10.74 -10.43
C ALA A 402 16.04 -9.82 -10.97
N ASN A 403 17.27 -10.01 -10.72
CA ASN A 403 18.30 -9.05 -11.12
C ASN A 403 18.47 -9.05 -12.65
N PRO A 404 17.93 -8.04 -13.37
CA PRO A 404 17.23 -6.87 -12.87
C PRO A 404 15.73 -7.10 -12.59
N GLY A 405 15.15 -6.32 -11.65
CA GLY A 405 13.70 -6.23 -11.46
C GLY A 405 12.98 -5.70 -12.70
N THR A 406 11.70 -6.01 -12.83
CA THR A 406 10.92 -5.70 -14.04
C THR A 406 9.63 -4.97 -13.71
N LEU A 407 9.22 -4.06 -14.60
CA LEU A 407 7.85 -3.54 -14.65
C LEU A 407 7.09 -4.29 -15.75
N ASN A 408 5.91 -4.81 -15.42
CA ASN A 408 5.13 -5.67 -16.30
C ASN A 408 3.72 -5.11 -16.49
N ALA A 409 3.19 -5.16 -17.71
CA ALA A 409 1.77 -5.00 -17.98
C ALA A 409 1.14 -6.36 -18.24
N LEU A 410 0.01 -6.61 -17.59
CA LEU A 410 -0.74 -7.85 -17.67
C LEU A 410 -2.12 -7.61 -18.25
N ASP A 411 -2.61 -8.55 -19.03
CA ASP A 411 -4.02 -8.66 -19.37
C ASP A 411 -4.81 -9.05 -18.10
N PRO A 412 -5.75 -8.24 -17.64
CA PRO A 412 -6.43 -8.47 -16.36
C PRO A 412 -7.36 -9.70 -16.38
N ALA A 413 -7.80 -10.17 -17.56
CA ALA A 413 -8.67 -11.33 -17.68
C ALA A 413 -7.91 -12.66 -17.55
N THR A 414 -6.66 -12.69 -17.98
CA THR A 414 -5.88 -13.93 -18.15
C THR A 414 -4.55 -13.95 -17.39
N GLY A 415 -4.08 -12.80 -16.91
CA GLY A 415 -2.74 -12.62 -16.36
C GLY A 415 -1.62 -12.77 -17.39
N LYS A 416 -1.94 -12.80 -18.70
CA LYS A 416 -0.91 -12.85 -19.76
C LYS A 416 -0.10 -11.55 -19.77
N VAL A 417 1.23 -11.68 -19.82
CA VAL A 417 2.13 -10.55 -19.96
C VAL A 417 1.94 -9.92 -21.35
N VAL A 418 1.65 -8.62 -21.37
CA VAL A 418 1.51 -7.81 -22.58
C VAL A 418 2.87 -7.23 -22.97
N TRP A 419 3.58 -6.66 -22.00
CA TRP A 419 4.95 -6.21 -22.14
C TRP A 419 5.69 -6.30 -20.80
N THR A 420 7.01 -6.38 -20.88
CA THR A 420 7.92 -6.35 -19.73
C THR A 420 9.05 -5.38 -20.01
N THR A 421 9.37 -4.52 -19.06
CA THR A 421 10.52 -3.61 -19.11
C THR A 421 11.43 -3.87 -17.91
N PRO A 422 12.67 -4.34 -18.13
CA PRO A 422 13.63 -4.51 -17.06
C PRO A 422 14.23 -3.17 -16.61
N ASN A 423 14.70 -3.10 -15.36
CA ASN A 423 15.54 -2.01 -14.91
C ASN A 423 16.85 -1.96 -15.73
N PRO A 424 17.33 -0.78 -16.11
CA PRO A 424 18.63 -0.65 -16.76
C PRO A 424 19.77 -1.18 -15.89
N ALA A 425 20.72 -1.91 -16.50
CA ALA A 425 21.81 -2.59 -15.79
C ALA A 425 22.86 -1.64 -15.18
N ASP A 426 22.86 -0.36 -15.54
CA ASP A 426 23.83 0.65 -15.08
C ASP A 426 23.54 1.19 -13.66
N GLY A 427 22.40 0.85 -13.05
CA GLY A 427 22.01 1.34 -11.74
C GLY A 427 22.98 0.98 -10.61
N CYS A 428 23.65 -0.17 -10.71
CA CYS A 428 24.65 -0.62 -9.72
C CYS A 428 26.03 0.05 -9.84
N THR A 429 26.24 0.91 -10.81
CA THR A 429 27.53 1.61 -11.02
C THR A 429 27.56 3.00 -10.42
N ARG A 430 26.53 3.40 -9.66
CA ARG A 430 26.33 4.77 -9.17
C ARG A 430 25.98 4.80 -7.69
N GLY A 431 26.22 5.96 -7.07
CA GLY A 431 25.83 6.26 -5.69
C GLY A 431 26.37 5.26 -4.68
N GLY A 432 25.60 5.01 -3.64
CA GLY A 432 25.92 4.02 -2.60
C GLY A 432 25.99 2.60 -3.12
N ALA A 433 25.18 2.26 -4.13
CA ALA A 433 25.17 0.94 -4.76
C ALA A 433 26.52 0.58 -5.41
N ALA A 434 27.25 1.58 -5.94
CA ALA A 434 28.56 1.37 -6.55
C ALA A 434 29.64 0.90 -5.56
N GLN A 435 29.44 1.11 -4.26
CA GLN A 435 30.37 0.66 -3.21
C GLN A 435 30.25 -0.84 -2.93
N TYR A 436 29.10 -1.44 -3.29
CA TYR A 436 28.78 -2.85 -3.05
C TYR A 436 28.11 -3.48 -4.28
N PRO A 437 28.79 -3.52 -5.45
CA PRO A 437 28.17 -3.92 -6.71
C PRO A 437 27.65 -5.36 -6.69
N GLU A 438 28.27 -6.24 -5.92
CA GLU A 438 27.85 -7.64 -5.78
C GLU A 438 26.55 -7.80 -4.96
N GLN A 439 26.23 -6.81 -4.12
CA GLN A 439 25.03 -6.79 -3.29
C GLN A 439 23.95 -5.90 -3.88
N CYS A 440 24.24 -5.21 -4.97
CA CYS A 440 23.28 -4.30 -5.59
C CYS A 440 22.14 -5.08 -6.25
N VAL A 441 20.93 -4.70 -5.89
CA VAL A 441 19.71 -5.21 -6.47
C VAL A 441 18.99 -4.10 -7.23
N LEU A 442 18.90 -4.24 -8.54
CA LEU A 442 18.14 -3.32 -9.40
C LEU A 442 16.66 -3.67 -9.32
N ALA A 443 15.96 -3.08 -8.37
CA ALA A 443 14.61 -3.47 -8.02
C ALA A 443 13.60 -2.34 -8.24
N HIS A 444 12.38 -2.75 -8.59
CA HIS A 444 11.17 -1.95 -8.50
C HIS A 444 10.39 -2.36 -7.26
N THR A 445 10.51 -1.59 -6.19
CA THR A 445 9.88 -1.92 -4.92
C THR A 445 8.64 -1.10 -4.59
N PRO A 446 8.52 0.18 -5.03
CA PRO A 446 7.36 0.99 -4.72
C PRO A 446 6.06 0.41 -5.28
N ALA A 447 4.93 0.87 -4.74
CA ALA A 447 3.64 0.57 -5.35
C ALA A 447 3.49 1.30 -6.69
N VAL A 448 3.17 0.56 -7.74
CA VAL A 448 3.00 1.10 -9.10
C VAL A 448 1.82 2.08 -9.14
N THR A 449 1.97 3.15 -9.89
CA THR A 449 0.91 4.12 -10.14
C THR A 449 0.72 4.31 -11.65
N SER A 450 -0.51 4.60 -12.08
CA SER A 450 -0.80 4.91 -13.48
C SER A 450 -1.70 6.14 -13.65
N SER A 451 -1.68 6.70 -14.85
CA SER A 451 -2.62 7.71 -15.34
C SER A 451 -2.90 7.45 -16.84
N PRO A 452 -3.82 8.16 -17.49
CA PRO A 452 -4.14 7.90 -18.90
C PRO A 452 -2.91 7.85 -19.79
N GLY A 453 -2.57 6.65 -20.27
CA GLY A 453 -1.45 6.36 -21.17
C GLY A 453 -0.06 6.31 -20.53
N LEU A 454 0.07 6.44 -19.22
CA LEU A 454 1.34 6.48 -18.48
C LEU A 454 1.35 5.54 -17.28
N VAL A 455 2.54 4.99 -16.99
CA VAL A 455 2.84 4.23 -15.77
C VAL A 455 4.04 4.86 -15.07
N TYR A 456 3.98 5.00 -13.77
CA TYR A 456 4.97 5.68 -12.94
C TYR A 456 5.60 4.68 -11.98
N GLU A 457 6.92 4.54 -12.03
CA GLU A 457 7.64 3.61 -11.18
C GLU A 457 9.02 4.11 -10.82
N GLY A 458 9.35 4.03 -9.55
CA GLY A 458 10.67 4.31 -9.03
C GLY A 458 11.53 3.07 -8.93
N SER A 459 12.83 3.25 -8.66
CA SER A 459 13.76 2.14 -8.55
C SER A 459 14.83 2.39 -7.49
N THR A 460 15.43 1.30 -7.02
CA THR A 460 16.57 1.32 -6.10
C THR A 460 17.79 2.06 -6.65
N ASP A 461 17.90 2.22 -7.98
CA ASP A 461 18.92 3.02 -8.63
C ASP A 461 18.77 4.55 -8.45
N GLY A 462 17.74 4.98 -7.72
CA GLY A 462 17.44 6.38 -7.44
C GLY A 462 16.83 7.14 -8.62
N LYS A 463 16.32 6.43 -9.61
CA LYS A 463 15.66 7.05 -10.76
C LYS A 463 14.15 6.85 -10.70
N MET A 464 13.42 7.95 -10.84
CA MET A 464 12.00 7.93 -11.14
C MET A 464 11.81 7.86 -12.65
N ARG A 465 11.02 6.89 -13.11
CA ARG A 465 10.71 6.70 -14.53
C ARG A 465 9.22 6.76 -14.80
N ILE A 466 8.87 7.29 -15.95
CA ILE A 466 7.51 7.29 -16.47
C ILE A 466 7.53 6.55 -17.81
N TYR A 467 6.68 5.54 -17.88
CA TYR A 467 6.62 4.60 -18.99
C TYR A 467 5.35 4.81 -19.82
N SER A 468 5.42 4.47 -21.09
CA SER A 468 4.24 4.33 -21.93
C SER A 468 3.40 3.15 -21.45
N ALA A 469 2.15 3.38 -21.07
CA ALA A 469 1.22 2.32 -20.70
C ALA A 469 1.02 1.29 -21.82
N ARG A 470 1.13 1.73 -23.08
CA ARG A 470 0.95 0.87 -24.25
C ARG A 470 2.13 -0.04 -24.56
N THR A 471 3.38 0.41 -24.33
CA THR A 471 4.58 -0.28 -24.83
C THR A 471 5.62 -0.60 -23.77
N GLY A 472 5.50 -0.05 -22.55
CA GLY A 472 6.54 -0.13 -21.52
C GLY A 472 7.79 0.72 -21.80
N ALA A 473 7.84 1.48 -22.91
CA ALA A 473 8.98 2.33 -23.23
C ALA A 473 9.11 3.50 -22.23
N VAL A 474 10.32 3.79 -21.77
CA VAL A 474 10.61 4.95 -20.91
C VAL A 474 10.39 6.24 -21.71
N LEU A 475 9.51 7.11 -21.23
CA LEU A 475 9.19 8.40 -21.83
C LEU A 475 9.86 9.57 -21.10
N TRP A 476 10.12 9.42 -19.82
CA TRP A 476 10.76 10.41 -18.96
C TRP A 476 11.51 9.71 -17.82
N GLU A 477 12.64 10.26 -17.43
CA GLU A 477 13.48 9.79 -16.34
C GLU A 477 14.03 10.98 -15.55
N TYR A 478 14.12 10.82 -14.23
CA TYR A 478 14.71 11.82 -13.33
C TYR A 478 15.57 11.16 -12.27
N ASP A 479 16.81 11.62 -12.17
CA ASP A 479 17.78 11.18 -11.19
C ASP A 479 17.60 11.94 -9.88
N THR A 480 17.32 11.22 -8.79
CA THR A 480 17.09 11.81 -7.48
C THR A 480 18.35 11.81 -6.59
N ILE A 481 19.44 11.10 -6.96
CA ILE A 481 20.67 11.02 -6.15
C ILE A 481 21.49 12.31 -6.29
N ARG A 482 21.00 13.38 -5.67
CA ARG A 482 21.61 14.70 -5.62
C ARG A 482 21.05 15.54 -4.49
N ASP A 483 21.67 16.69 -4.22
CA ASP A 483 21.19 17.64 -3.22
C ASP A 483 20.06 18.52 -3.78
N PHE A 484 19.13 18.90 -2.90
CA PHE A 484 17.98 19.74 -3.18
C PHE A 484 17.86 20.85 -2.14
N ALA A 485 17.65 22.06 -2.60
CA ALA A 485 17.21 23.16 -1.73
C ALA A 485 15.72 22.98 -1.42
N GLY A 486 15.39 22.68 -0.17
CA GLY A 486 14.01 22.50 0.27
C GLY A 486 13.27 23.83 0.38
N ALA A 487 11.96 23.83 0.05
CA ALA A 487 11.06 24.96 0.21
C ALA A 487 10.94 25.43 1.69
N ASN A 488 11.31 24.56 2.62
CA ASN A 488 11.40 24.84 4.07
C ASN A 488 12.78 25.35 4.52
N GLY A 489 13.69 25.68 3.60
CA GLY A 489 15.02 26.20 3.91
C GLY A 489 16.08 25.16 4.30
N ILE A 490 15.70 23.87 4.36
CA ILE A 490 16.64 22.78 4.64
C ILE A 490 17.22 22.27 3.32
N VAL A 491 18.53 22.00 3.27
CA VAL A 491 19.13 21.26 2.15
C VAL A 491 19.03 19.78 2.46
N GLY A 492 18.32 19.06 1.60
CA GLY A 492 18.18 17.61 1.66
C GLY A 492 18.88 16.93 0.51
N ARG A 493 19.03 15.61 0.61
CA ARG A 493 19.55 14.76 -0.46
C ARG A 493 18.49 13.76 -0.88
N GLY A 494 18.30 13.61 -2.16
CA GLY A 494 17.52 12.50 -2.71
C GLY A 494 18.32 11.21 -2.70
N GLY A 495 17.65 10.10 -2.88
CA GLY A 495 18.26 8.78 -2.81
C GLY A 495 17.44 7.76 -3.59
N SER A 496 17.59 6.49 -3.26
CA SER A 496 16.81 5.40 -3.85
C SER A 496 15.32 5.63 -3.70
N ILE A 497 14.55 5.23 -4.70
CA ILE A 497 13.10 5.22 -4.66
C ILE A 497 12.70 3.77 -4.43
N ALA A 498 12.48 3.43 -3.17
CA ALA A 498 12.23 2.07 -2.72
C ALA A 498 11.18 2.06 -1.61
N GLY A 499 10.75 0.86 -1.21
CA GLY A 499 9.82 0.65 -0.11
C GLY A 499 8.38 1.03 -0.44
N ASN A 500 7.62 1.34 0.60
CA ASN A 500 6.18 1.44 0.50
C ASN A 500 5.63 2.71 -0.19
N GLY A 501 6.43 3.75 -0.37
CA GLY A 501 5.98 5.00 -0.99
C GLY A 501 5.96 4.96 -2.52
N GLY A 502 4.83 4.67 -3.14
CA GLY A 502 4.65 4.81 -4.59
C GLY A 502 4.56 6.28 -5.03
N ALA A 503 4.72 6.51 -6.33
CA ALA A 503 4.45 7.81 -6.94
C ALA A 503 2.99 8.21 -6.74
N VAL A 504 2.73 9.50 -6.54
CA VAL A 504 1.38 10.06 -6.48
C VAL A 504 1.21 11.05 -7.63
N VAL A 505 0.15 10.89 -8.39
CA VAL A 505 -0.20 11.79 -9.49
C VAL A 505 -1.54 12.42 -9.18
N ALA A 506 -1.54 13.69 -8.85
CA ALA A 506 -2.72 14.41 -8.41
C ALA A 506 -2.70 15.86 -8.90
N ASN A 507 -3.85 16.33 -9.36
CA ASN A 507 -4.08 17.72 -9.74
C ASN A 507 -2.99 18.29 -10.68
N GLY A 508 -2.55 17.48 -11.66
CA GLY A 508 -1.55 17.84 -12.67
C GLY A 508 -0.11 17.84 -12.18
N ARG A 509 0.17 17.22 -11.02
CA ARG A 509 1.52 17.13 -10.44
C ARG A 509 1.89 15.69 -10.11
N LEU A 510 3.18 15.40 -10.18
CA LEU A 510 3.79 14.17 -9.73
C LEU A 510 4.54 14.44 -8.42
N TYR A 511 4.27 13.60 -7.39
CA TYR A 511 4.96 13.62 -6.11
C TYR A 511 5.68 12.30 -5.89
N ILE A 512 6.92 12.36 -5.43
CA ILE A 512 7.72 11.18 -5.10
C ILE A 512 8.50 11.41 -3.81
N GLN A 513 8.48 10.41 -2.94
CA GLN A 513 9.33 10.35 -1.76
C GLN A 513 10.59 9.58 -2.11
N THR A 514 11.76 10.07 -1.67
CA THR A 514 13.04 9.42 -1.96
C THR A 514 13.82 9.17 -0.67
N GLY A 515 14.69 8.16 -0.70
CA GLY A 515 15.61 7.88 0.40
C GLY A 515 15.18 6.77 1.34
N TYR A 516 14.14 6.02 0.99
CA TYR A 516 13.82 4.79 1.70
C TYR A 516 14.73 3.66 1.23
N GLU A 517 15.46 3.06 2.19
CA GLU A 517 16.26 1.88 1.92
C GLU A 517 16.44 1.05 3.20
N PRO A 518 15.75 -0.08 3.33
CA PRO A 518 15.90 -0.91 4.51
C PRO A 518 16.87 -2.07 4.35
N MET A 519 17.17 -2.59 3.15
CA MET A 519 17.72 -3.93 3.06
C MET A 519 18.89 -4.13 2.12
N TYR A 520 19.25 -3.16 1.28
CA TYR A 520 20.35 -3.27 0.32
C TYR A 520 21.20 -2.01 0.29
N PRO A 521 22.48 -2.09 -0.11
CA PRO A 521 23.31 -0.91 -0.32
C PRO A 521 22.68 -0.01 -1.38
N SER A 522 22.07 1.05 -0.97
CA SER A 522 21.45 2.05 -1.82
C SER A 522 21.62 3.44 -1.23
N ASP A 523 21.20 4.47 -1.93
CA ASP A 523 21.36 5.83 -1.46
C ASP A 523 20.23 6.22 -0.51
N ARG A 524 20.58 6.56 0.71
CA ARG A 524 19.67 7.18 1.68
C ARG A 524 19.42 8.63 1.28
N GLY A 525 18.19 9.07 1.49
CA GLY A 525 17.77 10.44 1.23
C GLY A 525 16.71 10.90 2.21
N ASN A 526 16.40 12.19 2.14
CA ASN A 526 15.46 12.84 3.06
C ASN A 526 14.65 13.94 2.36
N VAL A 527 14.10 13.66 1.16
CA VAL A 527 13.31 14.65 0.42
C VAL A 527 12.03 14.07 -0.17
N LEU A 528 10.98 14.88 -0.12
CA LEU A 528 9.79 14.77 -0.96
C LEU A 528 9.94 15.75 -2.13
N LEU A 529 9.74 15.27 -3.35
CA LEU A 529 9.87 16.04 -4.58
C LEU A 529 8.52 16.18 -5.26
N ALA A 530 8.23 17.36 -5.79
CA ALA A 530 7.06 17.62 -6.61
C ALA A 530 7.46 18.15 -7.99
N PHE A 531 6.82 17.60 -9.01
CA PHE A 531 7.06 17.96 -10.41
C PHE A 531 5.77 18.52 -11.03
N ASP A 532 5.92 19.53 -11.90
CA ASP A 532 4.82 20.14 -12.62
C ASP A 532 5.24 20.40 -14.08
N LEU A 533 4.27 20.62 -14.92
CA LEU A 533 4.50 21.14 -16.27
C LEU A 533 4.71 22.66 -16.20
N PRO A 534 5.59 23.22 -17.04
CA PRO A 534 5.80 24.67 -17.15
C PRO A 534 4.53 25.43 -17.54
#